data_342994539b08c9dd28f2841f02f93a8c
#
_entry.id   342994539b08c9dd28f2841f02f93a8c
#
_cell.length_a   1.000
_cell.length_b   1.000
_cell.length_c   1.000
_cell.angle_alpha   90.00
_cell.angle_beta   90.00
_cell.angle_gamma   90.00
#
_symmetry.space_group_name_H-M   'P 1'
#
loop_
_entity.id
_entity.type
_entity.pdbx_description
1 polymer ?
#
loop_
_entity_poly.entity_id
_entity_poly.type
_entity_poly.pdbx_seq_one_letter_code
_entity_poly.pdbx_strand_id
1 'polypeptide(L)'
;MRYRYKRIMTAGLAAVLLCTNAGGAVPAYGAEAAVDVDETMYINLDYYGRPDKINVVKGLNLNGRTEFTDYGTYLDVTNMSNQTVPDLGDGTVTWNFPQAQKERFYYKCALDKSQITLPWDFDVSYKLNGVPTDGDKLAGASGLVEINIKAEPNDNAGEYYRNNMMLMVAVPVDMGKCYSVEAEGSQTQNLGETTAVVFTALPGEDGDYTVRIGTDSFETTG
;
A
#
# COMPACT_ATOMS: atom_id res chain seq x y z
N MET A 1 -20.14 2.75 19.31
CA MET A 1 -19.73 1.41 18.81
C MET A 1 -18.36 1.55 18.20
N ARG A 2 -17.31 1.01 18.84
CA ARG A 2 -15.93 1.12 18.34
C ARG A 2 -15.77 0.12 17.21
N TYR A 3 -15.68 0.57 15.97
CA TYR A 3 -15.24 -0.26 14.87
C TYR A 3 -13.80 -0.70 15.13
N ARG A 4 -13.64 -1.99 15.43
CA ARG A 4 -12.32 -2.62 15.49
C ARG A 4 -11.85 -2.72 14.03
N TYR A 5 -10.89 -1.88 13.64
CA TYR A 5 -10.08 -2.13 12.47
C TYR A 5 -9.51 -3.55 12.60
N LYS A 6 -10.05 -4.49 11.84
CA LYS A 6 -9.40 -5.79 11.70
C LYS A 6 -8.04 -5.50 11.06
N ARG A 7 -7.00 -5.78 11.83
CA ARG A 7 -5.62 -5.74 11.34
C ARG A 7 -5.58 -6.56 10.05
N ILE A 8 -5.37 -5.88 8.93
CA ILE A 8 -4.94 -6.54 7.70
C ILE A 8 -3.42 -6.70 7.88
N MET A 9 -3.04 -7.61 8.75
CA MET A 9 -1.68 -8.13 8.76
C MET A 9 -1.68 -9.30 7.79
N THR A 10 -1.45 -9.02 6.55
CA THR A 10 -1.13 -10.03 5.57
C THR A 10 0.37 -10.26 5.59
N ALA A 11 0.75 -11.50 5.65
CA ALA A 11 2.09 -12.00 5.59
C ALA A 11 2.89 -11.39 4.45
N GLY A 12 3.87 -10.59 4.78
CA GLY A 12 4.76 -9.96 3.81
C GLY A 12 5.88 -9.21 4.51
N LEU A 13 7.05 -9.19 3.91
CA LEU A 13 8.24 -8.55 4.47
C LEU A 13 8.11 -7.03 4.47
N ALA A 14 7.43 -6.46 3.48
CA ALA A 14 7.22 -5.04 3.32
C ALA A 14 5.85 -4.76 2.74
N ALA A 15 5.23 -3.67 3.18
CA ALA A 15 4.08 -3.08 2.54
C ALA A 15 4.53 -1.87 1.73
N VAL A 16 4.09 -1.79 0.49
CA VAL A 16 4.32 -0.65 -0.38
C VAL A 16 3.02 0.10 -0.53
N LEU A 17 3.05 1.40 -0.31
CA LEU A 17 1.94 2.30 -0.52
C LEU A 17 2.26 3.22 -1.69
N LEU A 18 1.39 3.24 -2.68
CA LEU A 18 1.43 4.20 -3.75
C LEU A 18 0.25 5.16 -3.57
N CYS A 19 0.55 6.43 -3.34
CA CYS A 19 -0.46 7.44 -3.12
C CYS A 19 -0.49 8.41 -4.28
N THR A 20 -1.68 8.74 -4.78
CA THR A 20 -1.85 9.88 -5.68
C THR A 20 -1.95 11.14 -4.84
N ASN A 21 -1.20 12.18 -5.18
CA ASN A 21 -1.49 13.52 -4.69
C ASN A 21 -2.71 14.04 -5.48
N ALA A 22 -3.90 13.77 -4.96
CA ALA A 22 -5.12 14.22 -5.57
C ALA A 22 -5.33 15.72 -5.33
N GLY A 23 -4.67 16.52 -6.12
CA GLY A 23 -4.96 17.93 -6.30
C GLY A 23 -5.59 18.24 -7.66
N GLY A 24 -6.02 17.22 -8.40
CA GLY A 24 -6.57 17.34 -9.74
C GLY A 24 -8.07 17.08 -9.77
N ALA A 25 -8.91 18.12 -9.54
CA ALA A 25 -10.29 18.06 -9.97
C ALA A 25 -10.29 17.86 -11.50
N VAL A 26 -10.79 16.73 -11.98
CA VAL A 26 -11.12 16.57 -13.39
C VAL A 26 -12.37 17.40 -13.63
N PRO A 27 -12.33 18.50 -14.40
CA PRO A 27 -13.53 19.28 -14.66
C PRO A 27 -14.48 18.43 -15.51
N ALA A 28 -15.52 17.91 -14.90
CA ALA A 28 -16.65 17.39 -15.64
C ALA A 28 -17.42 18.58 -16.25
N TYR A 29 -17.54 18.58 -17.57
CA TYR A 29 -18.44 19.49 -18.27
C TYR A 29 -19.88 19.14 -17.93
N GLY A 30 -20.48 19.94 -17.03
CA GLY A 30 -21.88 19.81 -16.58
C GLY A 30 -22.03 20.40 -15.18
N ALA A 31 -23.18 20.96 -14.87
CA ALA A 31 -23.48 21.72 -13.64
C ALA A 31 -23.52 20.89 -12.33
N GLU A 32 -22.95 19.70 -12.30
CA GLU A 32 -22.82 18.88 -11.09
C GLU A 32 -21.45 19.10 -10.45
N ALA A 33 -21.42 19.18 -9.13
CA ALA A 33 -20.19 19.30 -8.37
C ALA A 33 -19.25 18.11 -8.69
N ALA A 34 -17.99 18.39 -8.99
CA ALA A 34 -17.00 17.37 -9.24
C ALA A 34 -16.79 16.52 -7.98
N VAL A 35 -16.60 15.21 -8.17
CA VAL A 35 -16.20 14.31 -7.10
C VAL A 35 -14.69 14.40 -6.93
N ASP A 36 -14.26 14.61 -5.69
CA ASP A 36 -12.85 14.63 -5.33
C ASP A 36 -12.42 13.21 -4.89
N VAL A 37 -11.45 12.62 -5.58
CA VAL A 37 -11.05 11.22 -5.39
C VAL A 37 -9.57 11.14 -5.05
N ASP A 38 -9.26 10.52 -3.90
CA ASP A 38 -7.90 10.08 -3.56
C ASP A 38 -7.79 8.58 -3.73
N GLU A 39 -6.66 8.12 -4.23
CA GLU A 39 -6.36 6.70 -4.33
C GLU A 39 -5.07 6.37 -3.58
N THR A 40 -5.11 5.31 -2.78
CA THR A 40 -3.93 4.73 -2.14
C THR A 40 -3.88 3.24 -2.47
N MET A 41 -2.83 2.83 -3.15
CA MET A 41 -2.59 1.43 -3.48
C MET A 41 -1.72 0.80 -2.39
N TYR A 42 -2.20 -0.30 -1.83
CA TYR A 42 -1.51 -1.12 -0.83
C TYR A 42 -1.01 -2.39 -1.49
N ILE A 43 0.29 -2.60 -1.49
CA ILE A 43 0.94 -3.74 -2.12
C ILE A 43 1.74 -4.48 -1.08
N ASN A 44 1.45 -5.76 -0.89
CA ASN A 44 2.31 -6.64 -0.10
C ASN A 44 3.35 -7.25 -1.02
N LEU A 45 4.61 -7.18 -0.60
CA LEU A 45 5.71 -7.83 -1.31
C LEU A 45 6.05 -9.16 -0.63
N ASP A 46 6.34 -10.17 -1.42
CA ASP A 46 6.96 -11.38 -0.91
C ASP A 46 8.45 -11.15 -0.55
N TYR A 47 9.14 -12.18 -0.08
CA TYR A 47 10.55 -12.08 0.34
C TYR A 47 11.51 -11.65 -0.77
N TYR A 48 11.12 -11.73 -2.03
CA TYR A 48 11.94 -11.39 -3.18
C TYR A 48 11.52 -10.06 -3.84
N GLY A 49 10.53 -9.37 -3.29
CA GLY A 49 10.02 -8.11 -3.83
C GLY A 49 8.90 -8.27 -4.85
N ARG A 50 8.36 -9.48 -5.05
CA ARG A 50 7.25 -9.68 -5.97
C ARG A 50 5.93 -9.31 -5.29
N PRO A 51 5.04 -8.58 -5.97
CA PRO A 51 3.71 -8.29 -5.45
C PRO A 51 2.92 -9.58 -5.18
N ASP A 52 2.38 -9.71 -3.97
CA ASP A 52 1.49 -10.81 -3.59
C ASP A 52 0.02 -10.38 -3.62
N LYS A 53 -0.32 -9.33 -2.88
CA LYS A 53 -1.68 -8.77 -2.85
C LYS A 53 -1.65 -7.29 -3.17
N ILE A 54 -2.58 -6.86 -4.00
CA ILE A 54 -2.74 -5.46 -4.37
C ILE A 54 -4.17 -5.04 -4.04
N ASN A 55 -4.33 -4.02 -3.22
CA ASN A 55 -5.60 -3.39 -2.91
C ASN A 55 -5.51 -1.88 -3.15
N VAL A 56 -6.57 -1.29 -3.68
CA VAL A 56 -6.70 0.17 -3.77
C VAL A 56 -7.78 0.62 -2.80
N VAL A 57 -7.46 1.58 -1.95
CA VAL A 57 -8.44 2.30 -1.15
C VAL A 57 -8.71 3.63 -1.84
N LYS A 58 -9.97 3.89 -2.14
CA LYS A 58 -10.44 5.13 -2.72
C LYS A 58 -11.20 5.93 -1.67
N GLY A 59 -10.84 7.19 -1.51
CA GLY A 59 -11.51 8.15 -0.64
C GLY A 59 -12.21 9.21 -1.49
N LEU A 60 -13.52 9.37 -1.33
CA LEU A 60 -14.33 10.27 -2.12
C LEU A 60 -14.91 11.39 -1.28
N ASN A 61 -14.82 12.61 -1.76
CA ASN A 61 -15.72 13.68 -1.35
C ASN A 61 -16.79 13.85 -2.44
N LEU A 62 -18.00 13.42 -2.11
CA LEU A 62 -19.12 13.39 -3.07
C LEU A 62 -19.74 14.77 -3.33
N ASN A 63 -19.39 15.79 -2.51
CA ASN A 63 -19.84 17.18 -2.68
C ASN A 63 -21.37 17.31 -2.87
N GLY A 64 -22.14 16.53 -2.10
CA GLY A 64 -23.61 16.54 -2.11
C GLY A 64 -24.24 15.56 -3.10
N ARG A 65 -23.47 14.86 -3.92
CA ARG A 65 -24.01 13.82 -4.81
C ARG A 65 -24.43 12.58 -4.02
N THR A 66 -25.46 11.93 -4.51
CA THR A 66 -25.97 10.66 -3.95
C THR A 66 -25.63 9.44 -4.79
N GLU A 67 -24.97 9.66 -5.93
CA GLU A 67 -24.55 8.62 -6.84
C GLU A 67 -23.10 8.84 -7.30
N PHE A 68 -22.35 7.75 -7.39
CA PHE A 68 -21.00 7.74 -7.95
C PHE A 68 -20.73 6.42 -8.65
N THR A 69 -20.20 6.48 -9.87
CA THR A 69 -19.76 5.30 -10.63
C THR A 69 -18.26 5.33 -10.82
N ASP A 70 -17.60 4.26 -10.38
CA ASP A 70 -16.19 3.98 -10.61
C ASP A 70 -16.05 2.99 -11.77
N TYR A 71 -15.04 3.17 -12.60
CA TYR A 71 -14.75 2.34 -13.75
C TYR A 71 -13.48 1.53 -13.49
N GLY A 72 -13.62 0.22 -13.47
CA GLY A 72 -12.52 -0.71 -13.23
C GLY A 72 -13.03 -2.13 -13.03
N THR A 73 -12.12 -3.08 -13.24
CA THR A 73 -12.38 -4.50 -12.98
C THR A 73 -11.67 -4.91 -11.70
N TYR A 74 -12.43 -5.35 -10.72
CA TYR A 74 -11.95 -5.70 -9.39
C TYR A 74 -12.31 -7.14 -9.04
N LEU A 75 -11.46 -7.79 -8.24
CA LEU A 75 -11.73 -9.11 -7.67
C LEU A 75 -12.75 -9.04 -6.54
N ASP A 76 -12.74 -7.95 -5.78
CA ASP A 76 -13.64 -7.69 -4.66
C ASP A 76 -13.74 -6.19 -4.40
N VAL A 77 -14.91 -5.76 -3.92
CA VAL A 77 -15.18 -4.36 -3.51
C VAL A 77 -15.78 -4.35 -2.13
N THR A 78 -15.14 -3.68 -1.19
CA THR A 78 -15.56 -3.59 0.21
C THR A 78 -15.82 -2.15 0.63
N ASN A 79 -17.04 -1.86 1.08
CA ASN A 79 -17.37 -0.57 1.71
C ASN A 79 -16.69 -0.47 3.09
N MET A 80 -15.91 0.59 3.29
CA MET A 80 -15.19 0.84 4.54
C MET A 80 -15.88 1.88 5.44
N SER A 81 -16.89 2.58 4.94
CA SER A 81 -17.50 3.72 5.62
C SER A 81 -18.87 3.41 6.22
N ASN A 82 -19.72 2.65 5.53
CA ASN A 82 -21.09 2.38 5.96
C ASN A 82 -21.61 1.02 5.45
N GLN A 83 -22.94 0.82 5.44
CA GLN A 83 -23.58 -0.43 5.04
C GLN A 83 -24.09 -0.43 3.59
N THR A 84 -23.86 0.64 2.82
CA THR A 84 -24.29 0.69 1.42
C THR A 84 -23.57 -0.36 0.62
N VAL A 85 -24.32 -1.13 -0.16
CA VAL A 85 -23.79 -2.15 -1.09
C VAL A 85 -23.75 -1.53 -2.48
N PRO A 86 -22.62 -1.66 -3.21
CA PRO A 86 -22.55 -1.15 -4.56
C PRO A 86 -23.27 -2.06 -5.56
N ASP A 87 -23.73 -1.47 -6.66
CA ASP A 87 -24.13 -2.21 -7.83
C ASP A 87 -22.90 -2.52 -8.69
N LEU A 88 -22.63 -3.80 -8.92
CA LEU A 88 -21.49 -4.26 -9.71
C LEU A 88 -21.92 -4.57 -11.12
N GLY A 89 -21.35 -3.86 -12.09
CA GLY A 89 -21.54 -4.07 -13.52
C GLY A 89 -20.28 -4.63 -14.19
N ASP A 90 -20.30 -4.79 -15.49
CA ASP A 90 -19.13 -5.16 -16.28
C ASP A 90 -18.16 -3.94 -16.34
N GLY A 91 -17.09 -4.02 -15.55
CA GLY A 91 -16.12 -2.95 -15.43
C GLY A 91 -16.62 -1.69 -14.73
N THR A 92 -17.70 -1.76 -13.96
CA THR A 92 -18.25 -0.64 -13.20
C THR A 92 -18.63 -1.00 -11.77
N VAL A 93 -18.48 -0.03 -10.87
CA VAL A 93 -18.94 -0.08 -9.48
C VAL A 93 -19.74 1.16 -9.21
N THR A 94 -21.05 1.03 -9.01
CA THR A 94 -21.95 2.16 -8.78
C THR A 94 -22.43 2.19 -7.34
N TRP A 95 -22.21 3.32 -6.70
CA TRP A 95 -22.64 3.59 -5.34
C TRP A 95 -23.87 4.48 -5.38
N ASN A 96 -24.99 4.02 -4.77
CA ASN A 96 -26.22 4.76 -4.62
C ASN A 96 -26.51 4.96 -3.14
N PHE A 97 -26.53 6.22 -2.68
CA PHE A 97 -26.77 6.57 -1.30
C PHE A 97 -28.17 7.12 -1.12
N PRO A 98 -28.90 6.74 -0.05
CA PRO A 98 -30.25 7.23 0.21
C PRO A 98 -30.29 8.74 0.52
N GLN A 99 -29.15 9.31 0.91
CA GLN A 99 -28.98 10.73 1.17
C GLN A 99 -27.54 11.16 0.91
N ALA A 100 -27.32 12.46 0.72
CA ALA A 100 -25.99 13.02 0.51
C ALA A 100 -25.06 12.68 1.68
N GLN A 101 -23.86 12.20 1.36
CA GLN A 101 -22.83 11.88 2.34
C GLN A 101 -22.14 13.17 2.78
N LYS A 102 -22.08 13.42 4.10
CA LYS A 102 -21.40 14.60 4.68
C LYS A 102 -19.92 14.36 4.91
N GLU A 103 -19.57 13.11 5.20
CA GLU A 103 -18.20 12.69 5.46
C GLU A 103 -17.58 12.08 4.21
N ARG A 104 -16.25 12.02 4.18
CA ARG A 104 -15.52 11.36 3.13
C ARG A 104 -15.87 9.87 3.10
N PHE A 105 -16.19 9.36 1.92
CA PHE A 105 -16.58 7.98 1.71
C PHE A 105 -15.38 7.15 1.26
N TYR A 106 -15.15 6.01 1.91
CA TYR A 106 -14.03 5.11 1.60
C TYR A 106 -14.52 3.72 1.23
N TYR A 107 -13.92 3.17 0.20
CA TYR A 107 -14.07 1.77 -0.16
C TYR A 107 -12.74 1.19 -0.66
N LYS A 108 -12.61 -0.13 -0.55
CA LYS A 108 -11.42 -0.89 -0.93
C LYS A 108 -11.76 -1.80 -2.10
N CYS A 109 -10.88 -1.83 -3.10
CA CYS A 109 -10.95 -2.72 -4.24
C CYS A 109 -9.74 -3.65 -4.24
N ALA A 110 -9.96 -4.96 -4.34
CA ALA A 110 -8.90 -5.94 -4.57
C ALA A 110 -8.62 -6.05 -6.07
N LEU A 111 -7.35 -5.98 -6.45
CA LEU A 111 -6.90 -6.01 -7.84
C LEU A 111 -6.25 -7.35 -8.18
N ASP A 112 -6.44 -7.79 -9.41
CA ASP A 112 -5.69 -8.92 -9.97
C ASP A 112 -4.27 -8.46 -10.32
N LYS A 113 -3.28 -8.95 -9.57
CA LYS A 113 -1.87 -8.60 -9.77
C LYS A 113 -1.34 -8.95 -11.16
N SER A 114 -1.94 -9.91 -11.84
CA SER A 114 -1.56 -10.30 -13.21
C SER A 114 -1.99 -9.28 -14.27
N GLN A 115 -2.92 -8.39 -13.94
CA GLN A 115 -3.47 -7.37 -14.83
C GLN A 115 -2.92 -5.97 -14.55
N ILE A 116 -2.05 -5.83 -13.55
CA ILE A 116 -1.56 -4.53 -13.08
C ILE A 116 -0.07 -4.39 -13.40
N THR A 117 0.30 -3.26 -13.99
CA THR A 117 1.69 -2.85 -14.17
C THR A 117 1.98 -1.72 -13.18
N LEU A 118 2.81 -2.01 -12.17
CA LEU A 118 3.16 -1.04 -11.14
C LEU A 118 4.17 0.00 -11.65
N PRO A 119 4.15 1.24 -11.13
CA PRO A 119 5.11 2.30 -11.49
C PRO A 119 6.55 2.01 -11.06
N TRP A 120 6.77 1.04 -10.17
CA TRP A 120 8.08 0.54 -9.76
C TRP A 120 8.11 -0.98 -9.78
N ASP A 121 9.27 -1.51 -10.10
CA ASP A 121 9.65 -2.89 -9.84
C ASP A 121 10.47 -2.95 -8.56
N PHE A 122 10.28 -4.01 -7.78
CA PHE A 122 10.94 -4.17 -6.48
C PHE A 122 11.83 -5.41 -6.48
N ASP A 123 13.03 -5.25 -5.89
CA ASP A 123 13.94 -6.35 -5.60
C ASP A 123 14.35 -6.31 -4.13
N VAL A 124 14.24 -7.44 -3.46
CA VAL A 124 14.57 -7.56 -2.03
C VAL A 124 15.65 -8.60 -1.84
N SER A 125 16.72 -8.21 -1.15
CA SER A 125 17.84 -9.07 -0.82
C SER A 125 18.22 -8.96 0.64
N TYR A 126 18.93 -9.98 1.14
CA TYR A 126 19.25 -10.11 2.57
C TYR A 126 20.68 -10.46 2.81
N LYS A 127 21.19 -10.05 3.99
CA LYS A 127 22.42 -10.56 4.58
C LYS A 127 22.17 -10.96 6.02
N LEU A 128 22.81 -12.03 6.47
CA LEU A 128 22.90 -12.42 7.86
C LEU A 128 24.35 -12.29 8.32
N ASN A 129 24.60 -11.44 9.31
CA ASN A 129 25.96 -11.15 9.78
C ASN A 129 26.94 -10.78 8.64
N GLY A 130 26.46 -9.99 7.67
CA GLY A 130 27.22 -9.55 6.50
C GLY A 130 27.31 -10.56 5.35
N VAL A 131 26.77 -11.75 5.50
CA VAL A 131 26.79 -12.82 4.48
C VAL A 131 25.48 -12.83 3.71
N PRO A 132 25.48 -12.76 2.37
CA PRO A 132 24.28 -12.89 1.56
C PRO A 132 23.51 -14.18 1.89
N THR A 133 22.21 -14.07 2.11
CA THR A 133 21.36 -15.16 2.61
C THR A 133 19.99 -15.07 1.95
N ASP A 134 19.42 -16.20 1.58
CA ASP A 134 18.07 -16.25 1.04
C ASP A 134 17.04 -15.95 2.15
N GLY A 135 15.96 -15.24 1.80
CA GLY A 135 14.94 -14.80 2.77
C GLY A 135 14.26 -15.95 3.51
N ASP A 136 14.05 -17.07 2.85
CA ASP A 136 13.45 -18.29 3.42
C ASP A 136 14.33 -18.98 4.50
N LYS A 137 15.61 -18.66 4.53
CA LYS A 137 16.58 -19.18 5.51
C LYS A 137 16.74 -18.30 6.75
N LEU A 138 16.07 -17.17 6.80
CA LEU A 138 16.19 -16.21 7.90
C LEU A 138 15.30 -16.52 9.10
N ALA A 139 14.27 -17.34 8.96
CA ALA A 139 13.37 -17.68 10.05
C ALA A 139 14.16 -18.32 11.22
N GLY A 140 14.05 -17.72 12.41
CA GLY A 140 14.76 -18.14 13.61
C GLY A 140 16.27 -17.76 13.65
N ALA A 141 16.77 -17.03 12.66
CA ALA A 141 18.17 -16.60 12.63
C ALA A 141 18.47 -15.62 13.78
N SER A 142 19.66 -15.73 14.35
CA SER A 142 20.19 -14.83 15.37
C SER A 142 21.35 -14.02 14.81
N GLY A 143 21.40 -12.73 15.16
CA GLY A 143 22.45 -11.83 14.73
C GLY A 143 21.93 -10.59 14.02
N LEU A 144 22.73 -10.03 13.14
CA LEU A 144 22.38 -8.85 12.34
C LEU A 144 21.80 -9.29 11.00
N VAL A 145 20.51 -9.02 10.81
CA VAL A 145 19.80 -9.18 9.54
C VAL A 145 19.77 -7.85 8.81
N GLU A 146 20.27 -7.81 7.59
CA GLU A 146 20.15 -6.66 6.70
C GLU A 146 19.13 -6.98 5.61
N ILE A 147 18.16 -6.10 5.45
CA ILE A 147 17.14 -6.17 4.40
C ILE A 147 17.40 -5.00 3.47
N ASN A 148 17.71 -5.29 2.20
CA ASN A 148 17.84 -4.26 1.18
C ASN A 148 16.67 -4.33 0.22
N ILE A 149 16.00 -3.21 0.01
CA ILE A 149 14.86 -3.07 -0.89
C ILE A 149 15.23 -2.05 -1.95
N LYS A 150 15.29 -2.50 -3.20
CA LYS A 150 15.44 -1.63 -4.37
C LYS A 150 14.10 -1.41 -5.02
N ALA A 151 13.82 -0.18 -5.38
CA ALA A 151 12.64 0.22 -6.14
C ALA A 151 13.13 0.92 -7.42
N GLU A 152 12.90 0.30 -8.56
CA GLU A 152 13.30 0.84 -9.86
C GLU A 152 12.06 1.30 -10.61
N PRO A 153 12.02 2.55 -11.13
CA PRO A 153 10.91 3.03 -11.94
C PRO A 153 10.64 2.12 -13.13
N ASN A 154 9.37 1.80 -13.36
CA ASN A 154 8.95 0.94 -14.46
C ASN A 154 8.33 1.77 -15.58
N ASP A 155 9.06 1.92 -16.69
CA ASP A 155 8.63 2.71 -17.85
C ASP A 155 7.44 2.11 -18.60
N ASN A 156 7.09 0.84 -18.35
CA ASN A 156 5.93 0.18 -18.93
C ASN A 156 4.62 0.53 -18.20
N ALA A 157 4.68 1.14 -17.02
CA ALA A 157 3.48 1.59 -16.31
C ALA A 157 2.85 2.80 -17.00
N GLY A 158 1.55 2.99 -16.79
CA GLY A 158 0.81 4.12 -17.33
C GLY A 158 1.44 5.46 -16.91
N GLU A 159 1.56 6.40 -17.84
CA GLU A 159 2.20 7.70 -17.63
C GLU A 159 1.60 8.48 -16.46
N TYR A 160 0.29 8.44 -16.30
CA TYR A 160 -0.37 9.10 -15.17
C TYR A 160 0.16 8.60 -13.82
N TYR A 161 0.27 7.29 -13.64
CA TYR A 161 0.74 6.70 -12.40
C TYR A 161 2.23 6.97 -12.17
N ARG A 162 3.05 6.88 -13.21
CA ARG A 162 4.49 7.18 -13.14
C ARG A 162 4.76 8.61 -12.70
N ASN A 163 3.93 9.55 -13.14
CA ASN A 163 4.13 10.98 -12.90
C ASN A 163 3.44 11.49 -11.62
N ASN A 164 2.47 10.76 -11.07
CA ASN A 164 1.63 11.26 -9.99
C ASN A 164 1.64 10.40 -8.73
N MET A 165 2.14 9.17 -8.78
CA MET A 165 2.19 8.32 -7.58
C MET A 165 3.48 8.53 -6.80
N MET A 166 3.34 8.77 -5.50
CA MET A 166 4.45 8.73 -4.54
C MET A 166 4.59 7.30 -4.00
N LEU A 167 5.83 6.88 -3.79
CA LEU A 167 6.18 5.60 -3.20
C LEU A 167 6.40 5.75 -1.69
N MET A 168 5.81 4.85 -0.92
CA MET A 168 6.14 4.61 0.48
C MET A 168 6.42 3.13 0.68
N VAL A 169 7.61 2.80 1.17
CA VAL A 169 7.98 1.42 1.51
C VAL A 169 8.01 1.30 3.02
N ALA A 170 7.19 0.44 3.59
CA ALA A 170 7.08 0.24 5.03
C ALA A 170 7.54 -1.17 5.40
N VAL A 171 8.53 -1.26 6.26
CA VAL A 171 9.03 -2.51 6.85
C VAL A 171 8.56 -2.60 8.29
N PRO A 172 7.62 -3.50 8.63
CA PRO A 172 7.17 -3.67 10.01
C PRO A 172 8.23 -4.42 10.83
N VAL A 173 8.55 -3.90 12.00
CA VAL A 173 9.52 -4.49 12.92
C VAL A 173 8.87 -4.67 14.30
N ASP A 174 8.90 -5.88 14.84
CA ASP A 174 8.48 -6.15 16.22
C ASP A 174 9.63 -5.78 17.18
N MET A 175 9.47 -4.64 17.85
CA MET A 175 10.50 -4.11 18.76
C MET A 175 10.67 -4.95 20.04
N GLY A 176 9.71 -5.84 20.35
CA GLY A 176 9.85 -6.79 21.47
C GLY A 176 10.82 -7.93 21.18
N LYS A 177 11.13 -8.16 19.91
CA LYS A 177 11.98 -9.28 19.44
C LYS A 177 13.32 -8.82 18.86
N CYS A 178 13.55 -7.52 18.82
CA CYS A 178 14.75 -6.93 18.27
C CYS A 178 15.47 -6.09 19.33
N TYR A 179 16.80 -6.18 19.40
CA TYR A 179 17.61 -5.35 20.28
C TYR A 179 18.20 -4.12 19.58
N SER A 180 18.17 -4.08 18.24
CA SER A 180 18.56 -2.90 17.47
C SER A 180 17.84 -2.83 16.14
N VAL A 181 17.54 -1.62 15.68
CA VAL A 181 17.02 -1.31 14.35
C VAL A 181 17.71 -0.06 13.84
N GLU A 182 18.35 -0.14 12.68
CA GLU A 182 18.97 0.97 11.99
C GLU A 182 18.43 1.04 10.55
N ALA A 183 18.02 2.23 10.15
CA ALA A 183 17.49 2.46 8.80
C ALA A 183 17.74 3.93 8.41
N GLU A 184 18.88 4.18 7.79
CA GLU A 184 19.26 5.52 7.35
C GLU A 184 18.28 6.07 6.30
N GLY A 185 17.89 7.32 6.44
CA GLY A 185 16.95 7.98 5.53
C GLY A 185 15.48 7.61 5.75
N SER A 186 15.16 6.78 6.75
CA SER A 186 13.80 6.40 7.08
C SER A 186 13.15 7.34 8.10
N GLN A 187 11.82 7.22 8.15
CA GLN A 187 11.01 7.68 9.28
C GLN A 187 10.43 6.46 9.99
N THR A 188 10.15 6.57 11.27
CA THR A 188 9.53 5.50 12.05
C THR A 188 8.11 5.89 12.45
N GLN A 189 7.21 4.91 12.35
CA GLN A 189 5.82 5.07 12.78
C GLN A 189 5.45 3.95 13.75
N ASN A 190 5.07 4.32 14.97
CA ASN A 190 4.68 3.35 15.99
C ASN A 190 3.23 2.89 15.76
N LEU A 191 3.03 1.59 15.67
CA LEU A 191 1.75 0.92 15.47
C LEU A 191 1.47 -0.07 16.61
N GLY A 192 1.54 0.41 17.85
CA GLY A 192 1.43 -0.41 19.05
C GLY A 192 2.76 -1.11 19.37
N GLU A 193 2.79 -2.45 19.36
CA GLU A 193 4.00 -3.24 19.60
C GLU A 193 4.92 -3.33 18.37
N THR A 194 4.41 -2.94 17.21
CA THR A 194 5.15 -2.94 15.95
C THR A 194 5.54 -1.51 15.58
N THR A 195 6.77 -1.33 15.14
CA THR A 195 7.24 -0.09 14.52
C THR A 195 7.37 -0.31 13.02
N ALA A 196 6.76 0.55 12.22
CA ALA A 196 7.00 0.58 10.79
C ALA A 196 8.19 1.50 10.50
N VAL A 197 9.18 0.99 9.80
CA VAL A 197 10.27 1.76 9.20
C VAL A 197 9.83 2.17 7.80
N VAL A 198 9.73 3.46 7.52
CA VAL A 198 9.13 3.98 6.31
C VAL A 198 10.13 4.80 5.50
N PHE A 199 10.27 4.43 4.23
CA PHE A 199 11.02 5.18 3.22
C PHE A 199 10.06 5.77 2.19
N THR A 200 10.42 6.90 1.61
CA THR A 200 9.58 7.56 0.60
C THR A 200 10.40 7.92 -0.63
N ALA A 201 9.77 7.89 -1.79
CA ALA A 201 10.29 8.41 -3.05
C ALA A 201 9.24 9.22 -3.79
N LEU A 202 9.67 10.25 -4.50
CA LEU A 202 8.82 11.04 -5.37
C LEU A 202 8.51 10.27 -6.67
N PRO A 203 7.47 10.67 -7.42
CA PRO A 203 7.16 10.03 -8.68
C PRO A 203 8.37 9.93 -9.62
N GLY A 204 8.66 8.73 -10.12
CA GLY A 204 9.76 8.47 -11.05
C GLY A 204 11.15 8.40 -10.43
N GLU A 205 11.29 8.56 -9.11
CA GLU A 205 12.57 8.36 -8.42
C GLU A 205 12.82 6.89 -8.12
N ASP A 206 14.06 6.44 -8.26
CA ASP A 206 14.52 5.15 -7.78
C ASP A 206 14.77 5.18 -6.27
N GLY A 207 14.68 4.03 -5.64
CA GLY A 207 14.95 3.84 -4.21
C GLY A 207 15.94 2.70 -3.97
N ASP A 208 16.80 2.88 -2.98
CA ASP A 208 17.69 1.85 -2.46
C ASP A 208 17.72 1.98 -0.94
N TYR A 209 16.97 1.11 -0.28
CA TYR A 209 16.69 1.22 1.15
C TYR A 209 17.25 0.02 1.90
N THR A 210 17.91 0.27 3.02
CA THR A 210 18.45 -0.79 3.87
C THR A 210 17.92 -0.65 5.29
N VAL A 211 17.42 -1.76 5.84
CA VAL A 211 17.04 -1.91 7.24
C VAL A 211 17.93 -2.95 7.87
N ARG A 212 18.62 -2.58 8.99
CA ARG A 212 19.47 -3.49 9.76
C ARG A 212 18.79 -3.78 11.08
N ILE A 213 18.56 -5.05 11.34
CA ILE A 213 17.81 -5.53 12.52
C ILE A 213 18.72 -6.49 13.29
N GLY A 214 19.06 -6.11 14.53
CA GLY A 214 19.72 -7.01 15.47
C GLY A 214 18.67 -7.80 16.25
N THR A 215 18.71 -9.12 16.20
CA THR A 215 17.71 -9.99 16.84
C THR A 215 18.32 -11.30 17.34
N ASP A 216 17.73 -11.86 18.38
CA ASP A 216 18.07 -13.21 18.86
C ASP A 216 17.34 -14.31 18.10
N SER A 217 16.21 -13.98 17.49
CA SER A 217 15.41 -14.87 16.66
C SER A 217 14.62 -14.06 15.64
N PHE A 218 15.06 -14.04 14.41
CA PHE A 218 14.36 -13.32 13.34
C PHE A 218 13.04 -14.04 13.02
N GLU A 219 11.93 -13.34 13.21
CA GLU A 219 10.63 -13.84 12.81
C GLU A 219 10.20 -13.16 11.51
N THR A 220 9.95 -13.99 10.54
CA THR A 220 9.22 -13.60 9.34
C THR A 220 7.74 -13.76 9.68
N THR A 221 6.99 -12.68 9.65
CA THR A 221 5.53 -12.78 9.77
C THR A 221 5.01 -13.56 8.58
N GLY A 222 4.76 -14.86 8.82
CA GLY A 222 4.12 -15.77 7.87
C GLY A 222 2.61 -15.54 7.79
#